data_a0db2dd4b6f4e98c372d5a2bb141e91d
#
_entry.id   a0db2dd4b6f4e98c372d5a2bb141e91d
#
_cell.length_a   1.000
_cell.length_b   1.000
_cell.length_c   1.000
_cell.angle_alpha   90.00
_cell.angle_beta   90.00
_cell.angle_gamma   90.00
#
_symmetry.space_group_name_H-M   'P 1'
#
loop_
_entity.id
_entity.type
_entity.pdbx_description
1 polymer ?
#
loop_
_entity_poly.entity_id
_entity_poly.type
_entity_poly.pdbx_seq_one_letter_code
_entity_poly.pdbx_strand_id
1 'polypeptide(L)'
;MESAFSSRRGETVSLKTFCSRHRVALLIALILGYLCFRGIGDHGLLDPLEGIHASIGANAAFQGSSLRPGIGRTPYLGKSTGFWWLEALSLHILGWDEFSVRFWPALAGLGMAAAAALAVRRGRVRGARLAAVICGTSLLGFAASQLAAPHALYACLVAFALAGFVRAWDDRRYAVLAHAAAALAFIVHGPEGILLPWLCLYLYSVLTDDPGALTRPLLYRPGAAVTAVLALGYMLLLRLENPMALTLMLYRTPAALPSASFALPVLAAGSLPWTGFLLRAVAASWPRSGEDLLNPEGPRLLLLTGAGVFLLFGVFMGDALALVSCLAPLAALTGDCIDEWLEKDRVRVLQGAVALNLICLLLALTVGLFLSLGAFPVLLSALLSIVPWAVFLILFGGASWYYAKTRQPSKMMRNLSAAAMLALLPLAGVFDLLAENTSVREAGLAIGNVDRCVLAQYVMNRPSLFFYTLKDSILVNSPLMPGFAEQKVENDTALHLLWEGKERVLLLVGSEQQLLAPLPQEVNVLYDAGKVMVLSNRKPPLHADAPRPASSVDIEPAEPY
;
A
#
# COMPACT_ATOMS: atom_id res chain seq x y z
N MET A 1 45.49 -40.78 -4.84
CA MET A 1 44.23 -40.35 -5.48
C MET A 1 43.05 -40.51 -4.52
N GLU A 2 43.29 -40.29 -3.24
CA GLU A 2 42.35 -40.45 -2.11
C GLU A 2 42.60 -39.38 -1.05
N SER A 3 42.41 -38.09 -1.37
CA SER A 3 42.50 -37.05 -0.34
C SER A 3 41.81 -35.73 -0.70
N ALA A 4 40.76 -35.77 -1.54
CA ALA A 4 40.03 -34.58 -1.97
C ALA A 4 38.50 -34.60 -1.66
N PHE A 5 38.02 -35.56 -0.86
CA PHE A 5 36.60 -35.64 -0.45
C PHE A 5 36.43 -35.60 1.06
N SER A 6 36.95 -34.55 1.69
CA SER A 6 36.72 -34.33 3.12
C SER A 6 36.16 -32.92 3.37
N SER A 7 34.98 -32.92 3.98
CA SER A 7 34.35 -31.84 4.76
C SER A 7 33.84 -30.57 4.03
N ARG A 8 32.63 -30.65 3.47
CA ARG A 8 31.63 -29.68 3.85
C ARG A 8 30.59 -30.38 4.73
N ARG A 9 30.93 -30.64 5.99
CA ARG A 9 29.95 -30.93 7.02
C ARG A 9 29.07 -29.68 7.16
N GLY A 10 27.78 -29.83 6.90
CA GLY A 10 26.78 -28.82 7.21
C GLY A 10 26.82 -28.54 8.73
N GLU A 11 27.47 -27.45 9.13
CA GLU A 11 27.28 -26.91 10.47
C GLU A 11 25.80 -26.56 10.60
N THR A 12 25.07 -27.36 11.36
CA THR A 12 23.75 -26.98 11.87
C THR A 12 23.97 -25.79 12.77
N VAL A 13 23.85 -24.58 12.21
CA VAL A 13 23.94 -23.35 12.99
C VAL A 13 22.85 -23.39 14.04
N SER A 14 23.25 -23.55 15.31
CA SER A 14 22.29 -23.55 16.43
C SER A 14 21.41 -22.31 16.33
N LEU A 15 20.09 -22.46 16.53
CA LEU A 15 19.13 -21.37 16.55
C LEU A 15 19.59 -20.21 17.47
N LYS A 16 20.22 -20.56 18.63
CA LYS A 16 20.83 -19.59 19.56
C LYS A 16 21.93 -18.77 18.90
N THR A 17 22.82 -19.40 18.14
CA THR A 17 23.94 -18.73 17.44
C THR A 17 23.43 -17.85 16.31
N PHE A 18 22.42 -18.30 15.56
CA PHE A 18 21.75 -17.51 14.55
C PHE A 18 21.09 -16.26 15.17
N CYS A 19 20.26 -16.43 16.21
CA CYS A 19 19.58 -15.33 16.90
C CYS A 19 20.57 -14.34 17.52
N SER A 20 21.67 -14.79 18.13
CA SER A 20 22.67 -13.88 18.70
C SER A 20 23.37 -13.03 17.64
N ARG A 21 23.66 -13.61 16.47
CA ARG A 21 24.31 -12.92 15.34
C ARG A 21 23.37 -11.90 14.67
N HIS A 22 22.07 -12.20 14.63
CA HIS A 22 21.07 -11.38 13.93
C HIS A 22 20.14 -10.59 14.86
N ARG A 23 20.39 -10.58 16.18
CA ARG A 23 19.52 -9.98 17.21
C ARG A 23 18.99 -8.58 16.86
N VAL A 24 19.83 -7.70 16.32
CA VAL A 24 19.43 -6.32 15.97
C VAL A 24 18.50 -6.30 14.76
N ALA A 25 18.77 -7.12 13.74
CA ALA A 25 17.91 -7.22 12.58
C ALA A 25 16.52 -7.83 12.94
N LEU A 26 16.52 -8.86 13.82
CA LEU A 26 15.30 -9.46 14.33
C LEU A 26 14.48 -8.46 15.17
N LEU A 27 15.14 -7.67 16.02
CA LEU A 27 14.48 -6.62 16.79
C LEU A 27 13.84 -5.56 15.88
N ILE A 28 14.56 -5.10 14.84
CA ILE A 28 14.02 -4.17 13.86
C ILE A 28 12.81 -4.79 13.17
N ALA A 29 12.90 -6.03 12.71
CA ALA A 29 11.80 -6.74 12.05
C ALA A 29 10.56 -6.90 12.96
N LEU A 30 10.76 -7.22 14.24
CA LEU A 30 9.68 -7.32 15.23
C LEU A 30 9.00 -5.97 15.48
N ILE A 31 9.78 -4.89 15.64
CA ILE A 31 9.23 -3.55 15.86
C ILE A 31 8.46 -3.09 14.61
N LEU A 32 9.04 -3.24 13.40
CA LEU A 32 8.37 -2.87 12.17
C LEU A 32 7.13 -3.73 11.92
N GLY A 33 7.20 -5.03 12.20
CA GLY A 33 6.03 -5.92 12.15
C GLY A 33 4.93 -5.46 13.09
N TYR A 34 5.26 -5.16 14.36
CA TYR A 34 4.30 -4.60 15.30
C TYR A 34 3.66 -3.31 14.78
N LEU A 35 4.45 -2.39 14.22
CA LEU A 35 3.95 -1.12 13.68
C LEU A 35 3.01 -1.33 12.48
N CYS A 36 3.36 -2.23 11.55
CA CYS A 36 2.54 -2.52 10.38
C CYS A 36 1.21 -3.19 10.73
N PHE A 37 1.17 -4.04 11.77
CA PHE A 37 -0.03 -4.79 12.13
C PHE A 37 -0.86 -4.15 13.24
N ARG A 38 -0.34 -3.11 13.90
CA ARG A 38 -1.05 -2.43 14.98
C ARG A 38 -2.21 -1.61 14.43
N GLY A 39 -3.41 -1.86 14.95
CA GLY A 39 -4.59 -1.04 14.68
C GLY A 39 -5.28 -1.29 13.33
N ILE A 40 -4.79 -2.23 12.49
CA ILE A 40 -5.37 -2.46 11.15
C ILE A 40 -6.79 -3.04 11.19
N GLY A 41 -7.24 -3.60 12.30
CA GLY A 41 -8.61 -4.11 12.51
C GLY A 41 -9.51 -3.17 13.30
N ASP A 42 -8.97 -2.08 13.85
CA ASP A 42 -9.70 -1.28 14.86
C ASP A 42 -10.71 -0.31 14.22
N HIS A 43 -10.42 0.18 13.01
CA HIS A 43 -11.25 1.15 12.31
C HIS A 43 -11.96 0.56 11.08
N GLY A 44 -13.12 1.12 10.75
CA GLY A 44 -13.89 0.74 9.56
C GLY A 44 -13.16 1.07 8.25
N LEU A 45 -13.62 0.49 7.15
CA LEU A 45 -13.04 0.69 5.82
C LEU A 45 -13.19 2.12 5.34
N LEU A 46 -12.14 2.68 4.75
CA LEU A 46 -12.11 4.03 4.20
C LEU A 46 -12.67 4.03 2.77
N ASP A 47 -13.89 4.55 2.60
CA ASP A 47 -14.48 4.70 1.28
C ASP A 47 -13.91 5.93 0.53
N PRO A 48 -13.79 5.85 -0.81
CA PRO A 48 -14.11 4.68 -1.67
C PRO A 48 -12.96 3.68 -1.82
N LEU A 49 -11.73 4.04 -1.45
CA LEU A 49 -10.51 3.29 -1.81
C LEU A 49 -10.51 1.87 -1.25
N GLU A 50 -10.57 1.74 0.08
CA GLU A 50 -10.58 0.42 0.72
C GLU A 50 -11.88 -0.32 0.46
N GLY A 51 -13.01 0.43 0.47
CA GLY A 51 -14.32 -0.14 0.23
C GLY A 51 -14.42 -0.87 -1.11
N ILE A 52 -13.83 -0.35 -2.18
CA ILE A 52 -13.78 -1.02 -3.49
C ILE A 52 -13.01 -2.35 -3.37
N HIS A 53 -11.79 -2.32 -2.85
CA HIS A 53 -10.93 -3.50 -2.83
C HIS A 53 -11.48 -4.57 -1.89
N ALA A 54 -11.80 -4.21 -0.66
CA ALA A 54 -12.36 -5.13 0.32
C ALA A 54 -13.68 -5.77 -0.15
N SER A 55 -14.56 -5.00 -0.82
CA SER A 55 -15.81 -5.55 -1.35
C SER A 55 -15.61 -6.48 -2.54
N ILE A 56 -14.61 -6.22 -3.40
CA ILE A 56 -14.28 -7.16 -4.47
C ILE A 56 -13.67 -8.45 -3.89
N GLY A 57 -12.76 -8.33 -2.90
CA GLY A 57 -12.20 -9.47 -2.17
C GLY A 57 -13.28 -10.30 -1.48
N ALA A 58 -14.22 -9.62 -0.81
CA ALA A 58 -15.37 -10.22 -0.16
C ALA A 58 -16.28 -10.94 -1.17
N ASN A 59 -16.58 -10.30 -2.31
CA ASN A 59 -17.37 -10.92 -3.36
C ASN A 59 -16.69 -12.17 -3.95
N ALA A 60 -15.37 -12.10 -4.15
CA ALA A 60 -14.59 -13.24 -4.61
C ALA A 60 -14.59 -14.40 -3.59
N ALA A 61 -14.53 -14.09 -2.31
CA ALA A 61 -14.63 -15.08 -1.23
C ALA A 61 -16.02 -15.70 -1.15
N PHE A 62 -17.08 -14.90 -1.29
CA PHE A 62 -18.46 -15.33 -1.18
C PHE A 62 -18.94 -16.12 -2.40
N GLN A 63 -18.66 -15.66 -3.62
CA GLN A 63 -19.12 -16.29 -4.86
C GLN A 63 -18.18 -17.36 -5.40
N GLY A 64 -16.97 -17.51 -4.85
CA GLY A 64 -15.94 -18.42 -5.37
C GLY A 64 -15.39 -18.04 -6.75
N SER A 65 -15.73 -16.87 -7.28
CA SER A 65 -15.34 -16.40 -8.63
C SER A 65 -14.22 -15.37 -8.55
N SER A 66 -12.99 -15.86 -8.39
CA SER A 66 -11.81 -15.01 -8.24
C SER A 66 -11.28 -14.39 -9.56
N LEU A 67 -11.72 -14.87 -10.70
CA LEU A 67 -11.29 -14.38 -12.04
C LEU A 67 -12.27 -13.36 -12.65
N ARG A 68 -13.41 -13.13 -12.03
CA ARG A 68 -14.42 -12.14 -12.44
C ARG A 68 -14.63 -11.12 -11.31
N PRO A 69 -13.68 -10.19 -11.12
CA PRO A 69 -13.79 -9.22 -10.04
C PRO A 69 -15.00 -8.32 -10.20
N GLY A 70 -15.68 -8.02 -9.12
CA GLY A 70 -16.86 -7.16 -9.10
C GLY A 70 -17.37 -6.95 -7.69
N ILE A 71 -18.31 -6.04 -7.54
CA ILE A 71 -19.09 -5.85 -6.30
C ILE A 71 -20.51 -6.30 -6.59
N GLY A 72 -20.94 -7.36 -5.92
CA GLY A 72 -22.20 -8.00 -6.23
C GLY A 72 -22.27 -8.45 -7.68
N ARG A 73 -23.24 -7.94 -8.43
CA ARG A 73 -23.44 -8.22 -9.86
C ARG A 73 -22.71 -7.25 -10.80
N THR A 74 -22.11 -6.18 -10.30
CA THR A 74 -21.45 -5.15 -11.11
C THR A 74 -19.98 -5.51 -11.34
N PRO A 75 -19.56 -5.84 -12.59
CA PRO A 75 -18.18 -6.22 -12.88
C PRO A 75 -17.22 -5.05 -12.71
N TYR A 76 -16.04 -5.35 -12.17
CA TYR A 76 -14.93 -4.41 -12.08
C TYR A 76 -13.82 -4.81 -13.05
N LEU A 77 -13.46 -3.88 -13.94
CA LEU A 77 -12.54 -4.16 -15.04
C LEU A 77 -11.21 -3.36 -14.92
N GLY A 78 -11.05 -2.63 -13.82
CA GLY A 78 -9.98 -1.63 -13.70
C GLY A 78 -8.59 -2.18 -13.42
N LYS A 79 -8.42 -3.39 -12.86
CA LYS A 79 -7.12 -3.91 -12.42
C LYS A 79 -7.02 -5.43 -12.50
N SER A 80 -5.79 -5.95 -12.32
CA SER A 80 -5.48 -7.37 -12.21
C SER A 80 -6.07 -8.00 -10.94
N THR A 81 -6.34 -9.30 -10.96
CA THR A 81 -7.17 -9.98 -9.94
C THR A 81 -6.38 -10.50 -8.72
N GLY A 82 -5.05 -10.57 -8.80
CA GLY A 82 -4.24 -11.28 -7.81
C GLY A 82 -4.31 -10.73 -6.39
N PHE A 83 -4.54 -9.41 -6.22
CA PHE A 83 -4.71 -8.82 -4.91
C PHE A 83 -5.97 -9.35 -4.22
N TRP A 84 -7.07 -9.42 -4.92
CA TRP A 84 -8.35 -9.88 -4.37
C TRP A 84 -8.38 -11.38 -4.08
N TRP A 85 -7.54 -12.19 -4.76
CA TRP A 85 -7.35 -13.60 -4.38
C TRP A 85 -6.73 -13.71 -2.99
N LEU A 86 -5.78 -12.83 -2.69
CA LEU A 86 -5.14 -12.80 -1.38
C LEU A 86 -6.11 -12.28 -0.31
N GLU A 87 -6.91 -11.26 -0.59
CA GLU A 87 -7.96 -10.80 0.32
C GLU A 87 -9.00 -11.91 0.57
N ALA A 88 -9.49 -12.58 -0.46
CA ALA A 88 -10.40 -13.70 -0.31
C ALA A 88 -9.79 -14.82 0.53
N LEU A 89 -8.50 -15.13 0.33
CA LEU A 89 -7.77 -16.13 1.13
C LEU A 89 -7.70 -15.73 2.61
N SER A 90 -7.37 -14.48 2.91
CA SER A 90 -7.30 -14.01 4.30
C SER A 90 -8.67 -13.98 4.97
N LEU A 91 -9.74 -13.60 4.25
CA LEU A 91 -11.11 -13.67 4.76
C LEU A 91 -11.53 -15.09 5.14
N HIS A 92 -11.12 -16.10 4.37
CA HIS A 92 -11.40 -17.50 4.69
C HIS A 92 -10.59 -18.05 5.87
N ILE A 93 -9.34 -17.58 6.05
CA ILE A 93 -8.42 -18.14 7.06
C ILE A 93 -8.48 -17.37 8.38
N LEU A 94 -8.52 -16.03 8.32
CA LEU A 94 -8.41 -15.16 9.48
C LEU A 94 -9.77 -14.69 10.00
N GLY A 95 -10.82 -14.80 9.19
CA GLY A 95 -12.16 -14.35 9.53
C GLY A 95 -12.62 -13.17 8.69
N TRP A 96 -13.90 -12.80 8.83
CA TRP A 96 -14.55 -11.76 8.04
C TRP A 96 -14.53 -10.42 8.79
N ASP A 97 -13.40 -9.73 8.71
CA ASP A 97 -13.17 -8.46 9.40
C ASP A 97 -12.19 -7.55 8.62
N GLU A 98 -12.01 -6.33 9.11
CA GLU A 98 -11.12 -5.34 8.53
C GLU A 98 -9.64 -5.72 8.66
N PHE A 99 -9.28 -6.48 9.70
CA PHE A 99 -7.93 -7.01 9.86
C PHE A 99 -7.55 -7.91 8.68
N SER A 100 -8.45 -8.79 8.28
CA SER A 100 -8.23 -9.78 7.22
C SER A 100 -7.94 -9.12 5.87
N VAL A 101 -8.66 -8.08 5.47
CA VAL A 101 -8.43 -7.38 4.20
C VAL A 101 -7.18 -6.50 4.20
N ARG A 102 -6.74 -6.03 5.38
CA ARG A 102 -5.50 -5.25 5.54
C ARG A 102 -4.26 -6.10 5.85
N PHE A 103 -4.43 -7.40 6.06
CA PHE A 103 -3.32 -8.31 6.40
C PHE A 103 -2.19 -8.28 5.36
N TRP A 104 -2.51 -8.39 4.07
CA TRP A 104 -1.51 -8.44 3.01
C TRP A 104 -0.78 -7.11 2.79
N PRO A 105 -1.43 -5.95 2.77
CA PRO A 105 -0.76 -4.65 2.79
C PRO A 105 0.17 -4.47 3.99
N ALA A 106 -0.23 -4.87 5.19
CA ALA A 106 0.62 -4.81 6.39
C ALA A 106 1.86 -5.68 6.26
N LEU A 107 1.70 -6.92 5.79
CA LEU A 107 2.81 -7.84 5.50
C LEU A 107 3.73 -7.29 4.41
N ALA A 108 3.16 -6.64 3.39
CA ALA A 108 3.91 -6.01 2.32
C ALA A 108 4.75 -4.82 2.81
N GLY A 109 4.28 -4.04 3.77
CA GLY A 109 5.07 -2.98 4.41
C GLY A 109 6.35 -3.51 5.05
N LEU A 110 6.26 -4.62 5.78
CA LEU A 110 7.43 -5.33 6.32
C LEU A 110 8.30 -5.89 5.20
N GLY A 111 7.69 -6.45 4.15
CA GLY A 111 8.38 -6.98 2.97
C GLY A 111 9.17 -5.90 2.22
N MET A 112 8.63 -4.68 2.06
CA MET A 112 9.34 -3.55 1.45
C MET A 112 10.61 -3.19 2.24
N ALA A 113 10.53 -3.17 3.57
CA ALA A 113 11.69 -2.91 4.42
C ALA A 113 12.77 -4.01 4.25
N ALA A 114 12.35 -5.27 4.13
CA ALA A 114 13.26 -6.39 3.85
C ALA A 114 13.88 -6.29 2.45
N ALA A 115 13.11 -5.93 1.42
CA ALA A 115 13.60 -5.72 0.06
C ALA A 115 14.61 -4.57 -0.01
N ALA A 116 14.34 -3.44 0.68
CA ALA A 116 15.28 -2.32 0.78
C ALA A 116 16.61 -2.75 1.42
N ALA A 117 16.56 -3.52 2.52
CA ALA A 117 17.76 -4.08 3.13
C ALA A 117 18.53 -5.03 2.20
N LEU A 118 17.81 -5.87 1.46
CA LEU A 118 18.38 -6.80 0.49
C LEU A 118 19.07 -6.06 -0.67
N ALA A 119 18.56 -4.92 -1.10
CA ALA A 119 19.11 -4.13 -2.20
C ALA A 119 20.42 -3.39 -1.87
N VAL A 120 20.76 -3.22 -0.58
CA VAL A 120 22.04 -2.59 -0.15
C VAL A 120 23.22 -3.47 -0.53
N ARG A 121 24.36 -2.88 -0.91
CA ARG A 121 25.60 -3.59 -1.28
C ARG A 121 25.99 -4.67 -0.26
N ARG A 122 26.49 -5.79 -0.76
CA ARG A 122 26.93 -6.92 0.08
C ARG A 122 28.02 -6.49 1.07
N GLY A 123 27.90 -6.98 2.30
CA GLY A 123 28.85 -6.67 3.38
C GLY A 123 28.49 -5.42 4.21
N ARG A 124 27.62 -4.52 3.70
CA ARG A 124 27.18 -3.32 4.41
C ARG A 124 26.00 -3.58 5.34
N VAL A 125 26.25 -4.36 6.39
CA VAL A 125 25.17 -4.79 7.33
C VAL A 125 24.50 -3.62 8.02
N ARG A 126 25.26 -2.55 8.36
CA ARG A 126 24.68 -1.34 8.98
C ARG A 126 23.80 -0.59 7.99
N GLY A 127 24.27 -0.43 6.76
CA GLY A 127 23.50 0.18 5.68
C GLY A 127 22.18 -0.57 5.40
N ALA A 128 22.22 -1.91 5.36
CA ALA A 128 21.04 -2.74 5.20
C ALA A 128 20.00 -2.56 6.33
N ARG A 129 20.45 -2.48 7.60
CA ARG A 129 19.56 -2.20 8.74
C ARG A 129 18.95 -0.81 8.65
N LEU A 130 19.75 0.19 8.26
CA LEU A 130 19.27 1.55 8.06
C LEU A 130 18.25 1.62 6.92
N ALA A 131 18.52 0.95 5.80
CA ALA A 131 17.57 0.88 4.68
C ALA A 131 16.22 0.29 5.10
N ALA A 132 16.21 -0.79 5.91
CA ALA A 132 14.98 -1.37 6.45
C ALA A 132 14.22 -0.37 7.32
N VAL A 133 14.92 0.32 8.23
CA VAL A 133 14.31 1.33 9.11
C VAL A 133 13.77 2.50 8.30
N ILE A 134 14.55 3.04 7.36
CA ILE A 134 14.16 4.17 6.50
C ILE A 134 12.89 3.81 5.71
N CYS A 135 12.87 2.65 5.06
CA CYS A 135 11.73 2.21 4.29
C CYS A 135 10.48 1.98 5.17
N GLY A 136 10.64 1.20 6.25
CA GLY A 136 9.53 0.81 7.13
C GLY A 136 9.00 1.93 8.03
N THR A 137 9.73 3.06 8.16
CA THR A 137 9.30 4.22 8.95
C THR A 137 9.04 5.48 8.10
N SER A 138 9.10 5.38 6.78
CA SER A 138 8.65 6.44 5.88
C SER A 138 7.13 6.56 5.94
N LEU A 139 6.61 7.79 6.07
CA LEU A 139 5.19 8.06 6.29
C LEU A 139 4.30 7.46 5.19
N LEU A 140 4.66 7.61 3.91
CA LEU A 140 3.90 7.09 2.78
C LEU A 140 3.90 5.54 2.77
N GLY A 141 5.04 4.91 3.10
CA GLY A 141 5.15 3.45 3.19
C GLY A 141 4.30 2.89 4.32
N PHE A 142 4.33 3.54 5.48
CA PHE A 142 3.48 3.20 6.62
C PHE A 142 2.00 3.37 6.26
N ALA A 143 1.60 4.53 5.72
CA ALA A 143 0.21 4.77 5.34
C ALA A 143 -0.31 3.73 4.33
N ALA A 144 0.48 3.40 3.30
CA ALA A 144 0.09 2.39 2.33
C ALA A 144 -0.03 0.98 2.94
N SER A 145 0.75 0.66 3.97
CA SER A 145 0.67 -0.63 4.67
C SER A 145 -0.57 -0.76 5.57
N GLN A 146 -1.23 0.36 5.90
CA GLN A 146 -2.44 0.39 6.72
C GLN A 146 -3.73 0.31 5.89
N LEU A 147 -3.64 0.39 4.57
CA LEU A 147 -4.80 0.48 3.67
C LEU A 147 -5.04 -0.84 2.93
N ALA A 148 -6.28 -1.32 2.90
CA ALA A 148 -6.72 -2.45 2.08
C ALA A 148 -6.70 -2.08 0.59
N ALA A 149 -5.48 -1.99 0.02
CA ALA A 149 -5.25 -1.59 -1.37
C ALA A 149 -4.01 -2.30 -1.95
N PRO A 150 -3.94 -2.57 -3.26
CA PRO A 150 -2.87 -3.34 -3.87
C PRO A 150 -1.49 -2.64 -3.87
N HIS A 151 -1.44 -1.33 -3.62
CA HIS A 151 -0.26 -0.49 -3.81
C HIS A 151 0.95 -0.91 -2.96
N ALA A 152 0.75 -1.22 -1.66
CA ALA A 152 1.82 -1.69 -0.79
C ALA A 152 2.37 -3.04 -1.24
N LEU A 153 1.49 -3.98 -1.62
CA LEU A 153 1.89 -5.29 -2.10
C LEU A 153 2.63 -5.20 -3.44
N TYR A 154 2.12 -4.40 -4.37
CA TYR A 154 2.78 -4.13 -5.64
C TYR A 154 4.18 -3.53 -5.42
N ALA A 155 4.29 -2.48 -4.59
CA ALA A 155 5.56 -1.84 -4.26
C ALA A 155 6.57 -2.81 -3.61
N CYS A 156 6.10 -3.69 -2.74
CA CYS A 156 6.90 -4.75 -2.15
C CYS A 156 7.47 -5.71 -3.20
N LEU A 157 6.63 -6.17 -4.12
CA LEU A 157 7.03 -7.12 -5.17
C LEU A 157 8.02 -6.50 -6.17
N VAL A 158 7.78 -5.27 -6.65
CA VAL A 158 8.75 -4.61 -7.54
C VAL A 158 10.04 -4.24 -6.81
N ALA A 159 10.00 -3.97 -5.49
CA ALA A 159 11.18 -3.78 -4.68
C ALA A 159 12.02 -5.07 -4.55
N PHE A 160 11.37 -6.22 -4.35
CA PHE A 160 12.07 -7.52 -4.38
C PHE A 160 12.62 -7.86 -5.77
N ALA A 161 11.90 -7.50 -6.84
CA ALA A 161 12.40 -7.67 -8.20
C ALA A 161 13.69 -6.87 -8.40
N LEU A 162 13.71 -5.59 -8.05
CA LEU A 162 14.88 -4.73 -8.17
C LEU A 162 16.03 -5.21 -7.25
N ALA A 163 15.74 -5.55 -5.98
CA ALA A 163 16.72 -6.08 -5.05
C ALA A 163 17.32 -7.41 -5.54
N GLY A 164 16.51 -8.27 -6.12
CA GLY A 164 16.95 -9.51 -6.74
C GLY A 164 17.90 -9.29 -7.92
N PHE A 165 17.62 -8.29 -8.77
CA PHE A 165 18.52 -7.92 -9.87
C PHE A 165 19.85 -7.35 -9.37
N VAL A 166 19.82 -6.45 -8.35
CA VAL A 166 21.03 -5.97 -7.69
C VAL A 166 21.88 -7.13 -7.16
N ARG A 167 21.25 -8.11 -6.52
CA ARG A 167 21.95 -9.28 -5.96
C ARG A 167 22.39 -10.30 -7.01
N ALA A 168 21.73 -10.34 -8.15
CA ALA A 168 22.08 -11.26 -9.24
C ALA A 168 23.48 -11.01 -9.82
N TRP A 169 24.05 -9.82 -9.63
CA TRP A 169 25.46 -9.54 -9.97
C TRP A 169 26.43 -10.28 -9.05
N ASP A 170 26.07 -10.50 -7.78
CA ASP A 170 26.89 -11.26 -6.82
C ASP A 170 26.64 -12.77 -6.95
N ASP A 171 25.37 -13.18 -7.07
CA ASP A 171 24.93 -14.57 -7.21
C ASP A 171 23.70 -14.65 -8.14
N ARG A 172 23.88 -15.29 -9.28
CA ARG A 172 22.84 -15.42 -10.33
C ARG A 172 21.52 -16.02 -9.83
N ARG A 173 21.54 -16.77 -8.73
CA ARG A 173 20.32 -17.37 -8.15
C ARG A 173 19.30 -16.34 -7.72
N TYR A 174 19.74 -15.14 -7.34
CA TYR A 174 18.84 -14.03 -7.01
C TYR A 174 18.04 -13.52 -8.23
N ALA A 175 18.45 -13.82 -9.46
CA ALA A 175 17.62 -13.54 -10.62
C ALA A 175 16.30 -14.32 -10.58
N VAL A 176 16.24 -15.52 -9.97
CA VAL A 176 14.97 -16.26 -9.78
C VAL A 176 14.02 -15.46 -8.87
N LEU A 177 14.53 -14.91 -7.77
CA LEU A 177 13.75 -14.02 -6.89
C LEU A 177 13.22 -12.80 -7.65
N ALA A 178 14.09 -12.15 -8.45
CA ALA A 178 13.70 -11.00 -9.24
C ALA A 178 12.57 -11.31 -10.23
N HIS A 179 12.71 -12.39 -10.96
CA HIS A 179 11.74 -12.86 -11.93
C HIS A 179 10.42 -13.29 -11.28
N ALA A 180 10.48 -14.04 -10.18
CA ALA A 180 9.29 -14.46 -9.45
C ALA A 180 8.52 -13.25 -8.88
N ALA A 181 9.24 -12.31 -8.29
CA ALA A 181 8.63 -11.10 -7.74
C ALA A 181 8.00 -10.21 -8.84
N ALA A 182 8.68 -10.06 -9.99
CA ALA A 182 8.12 -9.33 -11.13
C ALA A 182 6.86 -10.01 -11.70
N ALA A 183 6.86 -11.33 -11.82
CA ALA A 183 5.70 -12.09 -12.29
C ALA A 183 4.52 -12.02 -11.30
N LEU A 184 4.78 -12.07 -9.99
CA LEU A 184 3.75 -11.87 -8.98
C LEU A 184 3.22 -10.42 -8.99
N ALA A 185 4.09 -9.42 -9.20
CA ALA A 185 3.66 -8.03 -9.37
C ALA A 185 2.75 -7.85 -10.58
N PHE A 186 3.01 -8.58 -11.68
CA PHE A 186 2.14 -8.64 -12.85
C PHE A 186 0.75 -9.21 -12.49
N ILE A 187 0.69 -10.29 -11.73
CA ILE A 187 -0.57 -10.90 -11.30
C ILE A 187 -1.36 -9.97 -10.37
N VAL A 188 -0.68 -9.20 -9.51
CA VAL A 188 -1.29 -8.30 -8.52
C VAL A 188 -1.77 -6.99 -9.14
N HIS A 189 -1.02 -6.41 -10.08
CA HIS A 189 -1.29 -5.04 -10.53
C HIS A 189 -1.42 -4.91 -12.05
N GLY A 190 -0.66 -5.68 -12.82
CA GLY A 190 -0.70 -5.66 -14.28
C GLY A 190 0.67 -5.62 -14.94
N PRO A 191 0.74 -5.33 -16.26
CA PRO A 191 1.96 -5.42 -17.08
C PRO A 191 3.15 -4.66 -16.52
N GLU A 192 2.94 -3.55 -15.86
CA GLU A 192 3.95 -2.72 -15.20
C GLU A 192 4.77 -3.50 -14.16
N GLY A 193 4.20 -4.57 -13.57
CA GLY A 193 4.90 -5.43 -12.62
C GLY A 193 6.15 -6.10 -13.19
N ILE A 194 6.11 -6.46 -14.48
CA ILE A 194 7.27 -7.00 -15.21
C ILE A 194 8.04 -5.88 -15.92
N LEU A 195 7.32 -4.98 -16.59
CA LEU A 195 7.93 -3.99 -17.47
C LEU A 195 8.80 -2.99 -16.73
N LEU A 196 8.39 -2.49 -15.55
CA LEU A 196 9.15 -1.45 -14.86
C LEU A 196 10.48 -1.95 -14.30
N PRO A 197 10.58 -3.11 -13.60
CA PRO A 197 11.87 -3.65 -13.19
C PRO A 197 12.80 -3.97 -14.37
N TRP A 198 12.25 -4.44 -15.49
CA TRP A 198 13.05 -4.68 -16.71
C TRP A 198 13.50 -3.38 -17.36
N LEU A 199 12.67 -2.35 -17.38
CA LEU A 199 13.03 -1.02 -17.84
C LEU A 199 14.16 -0.40 -16.99
N CYS A 200 14.15 -0.63 -15.67
CA CYS A 200 15.26 -0.19 -14.80
C CYS A 200 16.59 -0.83 -15.22
N LEU A 201 16.61 -2.14 -15.48
CA LEU A 201 17.80 -2.84 -15.98
C LEU A 201 18.22 -2.33 -17.35
N TYR A 202 17.26 -2.15 -18.26
CA TYR A 202 17.53 -1.66 -19.60
C TYR A 202 18.18 -0.26 -19.57
N LEU A 203 17.58 0.66 -18.84
CA LEU A 203 18.13 2.01 -18.70
C LEU A 203 19.51 2.01 -18.04
N TYR A 204 19.70 1.17 -17.00
CA TYR A 204 21.00 1.00 -16.37
C TYR A 204 22.04 0.49 -17.39
N SER A 205 21.71 -0.54 -18.18
CA SER A 205 22.57 -1.08 -19.22
C SER A 205 22.95 -0.05 -20.29
N VAL A 206 21.99 0.79 -20.70
CA VAL A 206 22.25 1.89 -21.64
C VAL A 206 23.14 2.97 -21.03
N LEU A 207 22.88 3.36 -19.80
CA LEU A 207 23.66 4.41 -19.10
C LEU A 207 25.10 3.99 -18.82
N THR A 208 25.36 2.69 -18.63
CA THR A 208 26.69 2.16 -18.30
C THR A 208 27.42 1.56 -19.50
N ASP A 209 26.80 1.57 -20.67
CA ASP A 209 27.29 0.88 -21.88
C ASP A 209 27.69 -0.58 -21.62
N ASP A 210 26.97 -1.27 -20.71
CA ASP A 210 27.17 -2.68 -20.37
C ASP A 210 25.93 -3.53 -20.71
N PRO A 211 25.85 -4.08 -21.93
CA PRO A 211 24.77 -5.01 -22.30
C PRO A 211 24.70 -6.25 -21.41
N GLY A 212 25.80 -6.64 -20.80
CA GLY A 212 25.86 -7.76 -19.88
C GLY A 212 25.09 -7.53 -18.57
N ALA A 213 25.01 -6.27 -18.14
CA ALA A 213 24.21 -5.88 -16.97
C ALA A 213 22.71 -6.19 -17.16
N LEU A 214 22.21 -6.08 -18.39
CA LEU A 214 20.83 -6.45 -18.74
C LEU A 214 20.70 -7.95 -18.98
N THR A 215 21.54 -8.48 -19.90
CA THR A 215 21.31 -9.83 -20.45
C THR A 215 21.57 -10.93 -19.45
N ARG A 216 22.58 -10.81 -18.58
CA ARG A 216 22.94 -11.84 -17.60
C ARG A 216 21.80 -12.14 -16.60
N PRO A 217 21.19 -11.15 -15.91
CA PRO A 217 20.07 -11.42 -15.01
C PRO A 217 18.77 -11.72 -15.76
N LEU A 218 18.49 -11.03 -16.87
CA LEU A 218 17.22 -11.16 -17.60
C LEU A 218 17.08 -12.49 -18.32
N LEU A 219 18.16 -12.97 -18.96
CA LEU A 219 18.19 -14.25 -19.70
C LEU A 219 18.61 -15.44 -18.83
N TYR A 220 18.61 -15.29 -17.50
CA TYR A 220 18.86 -16.41 -16.60
C TYR A 220 17.72 -17.42 -16.71
N ARG A 221 17.97 -18.55 -17.38
CA ARG A 221 16.95 -19.54 -17.77
C ARG A 221 15.97 -19.94 -16.67
N PRO A 222 16.40 -20.28 -15.43
CA PRO A 222 15.45 -20.62 -14.37
C PRO A 222 14.52 -19.46 -14.00
N GLY A 223 15.03 -18.22 -13.95
CA GLY A 223 14.23 -17.04 -13.68
C GLY A 223 13.23 -16.75 -14.80
N ALA A 224 13.72 -16.72 -16.05
CA ALA A 224 12.87 -16.52 -17.22
C ALA A 224 11.75 -17.57 -17.32
N ALA A 225 12.05 -18.85 -17.00
CA ALA A 225 11.05 -19.90 -16.94
C ALA A 225 9.97 -19.63 -15.88
N VAL A 226 10.36 -19.15 -14.69
CA VAL A 226 9.40 -18.77 -13.63
C VAL A 226 8.49 -17.64 -14.11
N THR A 227 9.05 -16.58 -14.72
CA THR A 227 8.23 -15.49 -15.29
C THR A 227 7.28 -16.02 -16.36
N ALA A 228 7.77 -16.83 -17.29
CA ALA A 228 6.95 -17.39 -18.36
C ALA A 228 5.80 -18.24 -17.81
N VAL A 229 6.07 -19.13 -16.88
CA VAL A 229 5.04 -20.01 -16.29
C VAL A 229 3.99 -19.19 -15.55
N LEU A 230 4.39 -18.26 -14.69
CA LEU A 230 3.45 -17.47 -13.89
C LEU A 230 2.67 -16.48 -14.76
N ALA A 231 3.35 -15.69 -15.62
CA ALA A 231 2.70 -14.66 -16.41
C ALA A 231 1.83 -15.24 -17.52
N LEU A 232 2.35 -16.21 -18.31
CA LEU A 232 1.58 -16.84 -19.37
C LEU A 232 0.47 -17.72 -18.81
N GLY A 233 0.70 -18.42 -17.70
CA GLY A 233 -0.34 -19.19 -17.00
C GLY A 233 -1.49 -18.30 -16.55
N TYR A 234 -1.18 -17.15 -15.92
CA TYR A 234 -2.18 -16.18 -15.52
C TYR A 234 -2.94 -15.57 -16.72
N MET A 235 -2.21 -15.17 -17.79
CA MET A 235 -2.85 -14.66 -19.02
C MET A 235 -3.76 -15.70 -19.66
N LEU A 236 -3.36 -16.97 -19.66
CA LEU A 236 -4.19 -18.07 -20.17
C LEU A 236 -5.45 -18.25 -19.33
N LEU A 237 -5.35 -18.24 -18.00
CA LEU A 237 -6.52 -18.29 -17.11
C LEU A 237 -7.48 -17.14 -17.38
N LEU A 238 -6.98 -15.90 -17.48
CA LEU A 238 -7.82 -14.75 -17.83
C LEU A 238 -8.44 -14.91 -19.22
N ARG A 239 -7.68 -15.42 -20.19
CA ARG A 239 -8.20 -15.60 -21.56
C ARG A 239 -9.35 -16.61 -21.61
N LEU A 240 -9.29 -17.64 -20.79
CA LEU A 240 -10.33 -18.68 -20.74
C LEU A 240 -11.57 -18.25 -19.97
N GLU A 241 -11.39 -17.57 -18.82
CA GLU A 241 -12.48 -17.24 -17.89
C GLU A 241 -13.04 -15.83 -18.07
N ASN A 242 -12.19 -14.87 -18.41
CA ASN A 242 -12.57 -13.46 -18.54
C ASN A 242 -11.77 -12.74 -19.64
N PRO A 243 -12.04 -13.00 -20.93
CA PRO A 243 -11.30 -12.39 -22.04
C PRO A 243 -11.35 -10.85 -22.05
N MET A 244 -12.43 -10.25 -21.55
CA MET A 244 -12.58 -8.80 -21.45
C MET A 244 -11.60 -8.22 -20.43
N ALA A 245 -11.44 -8.84 -19.28
CA ALA A 245 -10.47 -8.40 -18.26
C ALA A 245 -9.04 -8.45 -18.80
N LEU A 246 -8.66 -9.49 -19.56
CA LEU A 246 -7.36 -9.57 -20.21
C LEU A 246 -7.15 -8.40 -21.18
N THR A 247 -8.15 -8.12 -22.03
CA THR A 247 -8.08 -7.02 -23.00
C THR A 247 -7.89 -5.68 -22.29
N LEU A 248 -8.70 -5.39 -21.26
CA LEU A 248 -8.64 -4.13 -20.53
C LEU A 248 -7.37 -4.00 -19.69
N MET A 249 -6.85 -5.09 -19.14
CA MET A 249 -5.56 -5.09 -18.46
C MET A 249 -4.42 -4.66 -19.41
N LEU A 250 -4.47 -5.05 -20.69
CA LEU A 250 -3.46 -4.72 -21.68
C LEU A 250 -3.67 -3.33 -22.32
N TYR A 251 -4.93 -2.89 -22.45
CA TYR A 251 -5.33 -1.62 -23.07
C TYR A 251 -5.62 -0.50 -22.06
N ARG A 252 -4.98 -0.55 -20.92
CA ARG A 252 -5.18 0.44 -19.87
C ARG A 252 -4.85 1.84 -20.37
N THR A 253 -5.87 2.69 -20.53
CA THR A 253 -5.66 4.11 -20.81
C THR A 253 -5.21 4.81 -19.53
N PRO A 254 -4.15 5.60 -19.56
CA PRO A 254 -3.82 6.46 -18.44
C PRO A 254 -4.99 7.40 -18.14
N ALA A 255 -5.27 7.63 -16.86
CA ALA A 255 -6.10 8.74 -16.47
C ALA A 255 -5.53 10.04 -17.10
N ALA A 256 -6.39 11.04 -17.39
CA ALA A 256 -5.94 12.31 -17.92
C ALA A 256 -4.70 12.77 -17.13
N LEU A 257 -3.61 13.10 -17.84
CA LEU A 257 -2.30 13.39 -17.25
C LEU A 257 -2.47 14.33 -16.05
N PRO A 258 -2.31 13.82 -14.82
CA PRO A 258 -2.34 14.69 -13.66
C PRO A 258 -1.11 15.60 -13.74
N SER A 259 -1.23 16.79 -13.21
CA SER A 259 -0.08 17.68 -13.16
C SER A 259 1.04 16.98 -12.37
N ALA A 260 2.22 16.82 -12.95
CA ALA A 260 3.39 16.24 -12.29
C ALA A 260 3.76 16.97 -10.98
N SER A 261 3.14 18.12 -10.74
CA SER A 261 3.34 18.99 -9.58
C SER A 261 3.04 18.33 -8.23
N PHE A 262 2.15 17.31 -8.16
CA PHE A 262 1.83 16.65 -6.89
C PHE A 262 2.89 15.63 -6.46
N ALA A 263 3.57 14.96 -7.40
CA ALA A 263 4.38 13.78 -7.11
C ALA A 263 5.60 14.08 -6.23
N LEU A 264 6.34 15.14 -6.51
CA LEU A 264 7.51 15.52 -5.71
C LEU A 264 7.15 15.96 -4.29
N PRO A 265 6.14 16.82 -4.06
CA PRO A 265 5.66 17.13 -2.71
C PRO A 265 5.18 15.89 -1.93
N VAL A 266 4.42 15.00 -2.56
CA VAL A 266 3.93 13.77 -1.92
C VAL A 266 5.09 12.85 -1.56
N LEU A 267 6.06 12.65 -2.46
CA LEU A 267 7.24 11.81 -2.17
C LEU A 267 8.10 12.45 -1.07
N ALA A 268 8.29 13.76 -1.09
CA ALA A 268 9.06 14.49 -0.08
C ALA A 268 8.41 14.39 1.31
N ALA A 269 7.11 14.67 1.41
CA ALA A 269 6.36 14.53 2.66
C ALA A 269 6.23 13.07 3.10
N GLY A 270 5.96 12.17 2.15
CA GLY A 270 5.83 10.73 2.39
C GLY A 270 7.12 10.04 2.82
N SER A 271 8.27 10.63 2.51
CA SER A 271 9.58 10.12 2.94
C SER A 271 9.99 10.60 4.34
N LEU A 272 9.21 11.48 4.99
CA LEU A 272 9.49 11.89 6.36
C LEU A 272 9.56 10.67 7.30
N PRO A 273 10.46 10.65 8.28
CA PRO A 273 11.40 11.71 8.67
C PRO A 273 12.78 11.62 7.97
N TRP A 274 12.89 11.02 6.81
CA TRP A 274 14.16 10.71 6.13
C TRP A 274 14.46 11.58 4.92
N THR A 275 13.59 12.51 4.56
CA THR A 275 13.64 13.31 3.33
C THR A 275 14.99 14.00 3.12
N GLY A 276 15.57 14.61 4.17
CA GLY A 276 16.86 15.28 4.07
C GLY A 276 18.03 14.33 3.79
N PHE A 277 18.01 13.13 4.37
CA PHE A 277 19.00 12.09 4.07
C PHE A 277 18.84 11.56 2.66
N LEU A 278 17.61 11.38 2.22
CA LEU A 278 17.23 10.90 0.90
C LEU A 278 17.71 11.86 -0.19
N LEU A 279 17.42 13.14 -0.06
CA LEU A 279 17.88 14.18 -1.00
C LEU A 279 19.42 14.24 -1.07
N ARG A 280 20.09 14.10 0.08
CA ARG A 280 21.57 14.05 0.11
C ARG A 280 22.11 12.77 -0.53
N ALA A 281 21.47 11.63 -0.35
CA ALA A 281 21.88 10.37 -0.96
C ALA A 281 21.70 10.40 -2.48
N VAL A 282 20.58 10.92 -2.98
CA VAL A 282 20.35 11.15 -4.41
C VAL A 282 21.42 12.08 -4.98
N ALA A 283 21.67 13.23 -4.35
CA ALA A 283 22.66 14.19 -4.81
C ALA A 283 24.11 13.63 -4.77
N ALA A 284 24.43 12.76 -3.80
CA ALA A 284 25.73 12.11 -3.70
C ALA A 284 25.92 10.98 -4.72
N SER A 285 24.83 10.37 -5.17
CA SER A 285 24.84 9.24 -6.11
C SER A 285 24.56 9.69 -7.55
N TRP A 286 24.26 10.98 -7.76
CA TRP A 286 24.01 11.53 -9.08
C TRP A 286 25.31 11.58 -9.90
N PRO A 287 25.38 10.98 -11.09
CA PRO A 287 26.57 11.04 -11.93
C PRO A 287 26.84 12.47 -12.36
N ARG A 288 28.11 12.90 -12.23
CA ARG A 288 28.55 14.25 -12.54
C ARG A 288 29.33 14.34 -13.85
N SER A 289 29.84 13.19 -14.31
CA SER A 289 30.59 13.07 -15.56
C SER A 289 30.22 11.81 -16.31
N GLY A 290 30.56 11.72 -17.59
CA GLY A 290 30.42 10.50 -18.39
C GLY A 290 31.24 9.34 -17.82
N GLU A 291 32.40 9.61 -17.20
CA GLU A 291 33.22 8.61 -16.54
C GLU A 291 32.53 7.98 -15.32
N ASP A 292 31.73 8.76 -14.58
CA ASP A 292 30.92 8.25 -13.44
C ASP A 292 29.83 7.28 -13.94
N LEU A 293 29.33 7.45 -15.17
CA LEU A 293 28.37 6.53 -15.79
C LEU A 293 29.04 5.23 -16.24
N LEU A 294 30.26 5.32 -16.81
CA LEU A 294 31.02 4.18 -17.31
C LEU A 294 31.66 3.36 -16.18
N ASN A 295 31.99 3.99 -15.05
CA ASN A 295 32.48 3.35 -13.83
C ASN A 295 31.51 3.53 -12.66
N PRO A 296 30.26 3.08 -12.78
CA PRO A 296 29.26 3.34 -11.76
C PRO A 296 29.65 2.62 -10.45
N GLU A 297 29.32 3.25 -9.32
CA GLU A 297 29.32 2.51 -8.04
C GLU A 297 28.17 1.48 -8.05
N GLY A 298 28.15 0.60 -9.07
CA GLY A 298 27.31 -0.58 -9.24
C GLY A 298 25.84 -0.40 -8.82
N PRO A 299 25.41 -0.98 -7.69
CA PRO A 299 24.02 -0.97 -7.27
C PRO A 299 23.37 0.40 -7.10
N ARG A 300 24.15 1.45 -6.79
CA ARG A 300 23.58 2.81 -6.56
C ARG A 300 22.94 3.40 -7.78
N LEU A 301 23.59 3.27 -8.95
CA LEU A 301 23.04 3.80 -10.19
C LEU A 301 21.74 3.04 -10.58
N LEU A 302 21.70 1.71 -10.38
CA LEU A 302 20.47 0.94 -10.62
C LEU A 302 19.35 1.35 -9.66
N LEU A 303 19.64 1.58 -8.38
CA LEU A 303 18.65 2.05 -7.41
C LEU A 303 18.13 3.45 -7.74
N LEU A 304 19.02 4.34 -8.19
CA LEU A 304 18.65 5.69 -8.62
C LEU A 304 17.78 5.62 -9.89
N THR A 305 18.16 4.82 -10.87
CA THR A 305 17.37 4.56 -12.08
C THR A 305 16.00 3.99 -11.73
N GLY A 306 15.95 3.01 -10.84
CA GLY A 306 14.71 2.41 -10.34
C GLY A 306 13.79 3.43 -9.67
N ALA A 307 14.34 4.27 -8.80
CA ALA A 307 13.57 5.34 -8.17
C ALA A 307 13.01 6.33 -9.20
N GLY A 308 13.80 6.71 -10.22
CA GLY A 308 13.37 7.58 -11.31
C GLY A 308 12.25 6.95 -12.15
N VAL A 309 12.38 5.70 -12.54
CA VAL A 309 11.36 4.95 -13.30
C VAL A 309 10.05 4.86 -12.51
N PHE A 310 10.10 4.52 -11.22
CA PHE A 310 8.91 4.41 -10.40
C PHE A 310 8.27 5.78 -10.11
N LEU A 311 9.07 6.84 -10.00
CA LEU A 311 8.57 8.21 -9.89
C LEU A 311 7.79 8.61 -11.16
N LEU A 312 8.37 8.38 -12.34
CA LEU A 312 7.72 8.66 -13.61
C LEU A 312 6.44 7.83 -13.77
N PHE A 313 6.45 6.58 -13.35
CA PHE A 313 5.26 5.74 -13.33
C PHE A 313 4.17 6.31 -12.40
N GLY A 314 4.51 6.72 -11.18
CA GLY A 314 3.56 7.34 -10.25
C GLY A 314 2.96 8.64 -10.79
N VAL A 315 3.78 9.46 -11.46
CA VAL A 315 3.32 10.67 -12.17
C VAL A 315 2.36 10.30 -13.30
N PHE A 316 2.71 9.30 -14.11
CA PHE A 316 1.90 8.85 -15.23
C PHE A 316 0.55 8.26 -14.78
N MET A 317 0.53 7.52 -13.67
CA MET A 317 -0.69 6.96 -13.10
C MET A 317 -1.58 8.00 -12.42
N GLY A 318 -1.02 9.14 -12.02
CA GLY A 318 -1.75 10.17 -11.28
C GLY A 318 -2.20 9.76 -9.89
N ASP A 319 -1.56 8.77 -9.33
CA ASP A 319 -1.92 8.16 -8.05
C ASP A 319 -0.78 8.34 -7.04
N ALA A 320 -1.09 9.02 -5.94
CA ALA A 320 -0.13 9.24 -4.85
C ALA A 320 0.41 7.93 -4.26
N LEU A 321 -0.42 6.88 -4.18
CA LEU A 321 -0.04 5.58 -3.65
C LEU A 321 0.88 4.80 -4.60
N ALA A 322 0.87 5.07 -5.90
CA ALA A 322 1.83 4.48 -6.84
C ALA A 322 3.28 4.90 -6.55
N LEU A 323 3.48 6.09 -5.91
CA LEU A 323 4.78 6.59 -5.49
C LEU A 323 5.43 5.77 -4.36
N VAL A 324 4.68 4.92 -3.66
CA VAL A 324 5.21 3.99 -2.65
C VAL A 324 6.32 3.11 -3.23
N SER A 325 6.23 2.77 -4.51
CA SER A 325 7.25 1.96 -5.21
C SER A 325 8.64 2.63 -5.24
N CYS A 326 8.72 3.96 -5.08
CA CYS A 326 9.99 4.69 -5.01
C CYS A 326 10.73 4.47 -3.69
N LEU A 327 10.01 4.13 -2.60
CA LEU A 327 10.57 4.17 -1.25
C LEU A 327 11.68 3.14 -1.02
N ALA A 328 11.47 1.90 -1.45
CA ALA A 328 12.44 0.83 -1.22
C ALA A 328 13.80 1.09 -1.92
N PRO A 329 13.87 1.44 -3.22
CA PRO A 329 15.13 1.79 -3.88
C PRO A 329 15.78 3.04 -3.27
N LEU A 330 15.00 4.07 -2.93
CA LEU A 330 15.51 5.27 -2.27
C LEU A 330 16.04 4.98 -0.85
N ALA A 331 15.34 4.15 -0.08
CA ALA A 331 15.79 3.75 1.24
C ALA A 331 17.07 2.90 1.19
N ALA A 332 17.19 1.99 0.21
CA ALA A 332 18.40 1.20 -0.02
C ALA A 332 19.59 2.09 -0.37
N LEU A 333 19.40 3.03 -1.30
CA LEU A 333 20.38 4.03 -1.69
C LEU A 333 20.83 4.86 -0.48
N THR A 334 19.87 5.35 0.30
CA THR A 334 20.12 6.20 1.47
C THR A 334 20.85 5.44 2.56
N GLY A 335 20.44 4.20 2.86
CA GLY A 335 21.10 3.34 3.85
C GLY A 335 22.56 3.03 3.49
N ASP A 336 22.83 2.75 2.21
CA ASP A 336 24.18 2.51 1.70
C ASP A 336 25.06 3.77 1.79
N CYS A 337 24.52 4.94 1.43
CA CYS A 337 25.22 6.22 1.53
C CYS A 337 25.52 6.61 2.98
N ILE A 338 24.55 6.46 3.89
CA ILE A 338 24.76 6.76 5.31
C ILE A 338 25.85 5.86 5.89
N ASP A 339 25.87 4.57 5.57
CA ASP A 339 26.89 3.65 6.05
C ASP A 339 28.29 4.08 5.58
N GLU A 340 28.42 4.50 4.32
CA GLU A 340 29.66 5.05 3.79
C GLU A 340 30.06 6.37 4.49
N TRP A 341 29.11 7.28 4.73
CA TRP A 341 29.39 8.53 5.42
C TRP A 341 29.85 8.31 6.87
N LEU A 342 29.31 7.29 7.52
CA LEU A 342 29.73 6.87 8.87
C LEU A 342 31.13 6.25 8.86
N GLU A 343 31.47 5.45 7.84
CA GLU A 343 32.81 4.87 7.69
C GLU A 343 33.88 5.93 7.41
N LYS A 344 33.54 6.89 6.53
CA LYS A 344 34.46 7.96 6.10
C LYS A 344 34.44 9.19 7.01
N ASP A 345 33.81 9.12 8.18
CA ASP A 345 33.62 10.22 9.15
C ASP A 345 33.15 11.55 8.51
N ARG A 346 32.24 11.48 7.54
CA ARG A 346 31.68 12.65 6.84
C ARG A 346 30.62 13.36 7.69
N VAL A 347 30.98 13.81 8.89
CA VAL A 347 30.06 14.41 9.87
C VAL A 347 29.31 15.62 9.30
N ARG A 348 29.96 16.47 8.49
CA ARG A 348 29.31 17.65 7.89
C ARG A 348 28.15 17.28 6.95
N VAL A 349 28.29 16.17 6.21
CA VAL A 349 27.22 15.69 5.32
C VAL A 349 26.01 15.23 6.15
N LEU A 350 26.29 14.48 7.23
CA LEU A 350 25.25 14.00 8.16
C LEU A 350 24.55 15.17 8.88
N GLN A 351 25.31 16.19 9.33
CA GLN A 351 24.74 17.42 9.90
C GLN A 351 23.81 18.13 8.91
N GLY A 352 24.28 18.29 7.67
CA GLY A 352 23.47 18.90 6.62
C GLY A 352 22.19 18.11 6.30
N ALA A 353 22.22 16.77 6.38
CA ALA A 353 21.05 15.93 6.19
C ALA A 353 20.03 16.09 7.34
N VAL A 354 20.49 16.13 8.61
CA VAL A 354 19.62 16.38 9.77
C VAL A 354 19.00 17.79 9.69
N ALA A 355 19.78 18.82 9.34
CA ALA A 355 19.26 20.17 9.18
C ALA A 355 18.19 20.24 8.10
N LEU A 356 18.43 19.60 6.94
CA LEU A 356 17.48 19.54 5.85
C LEU A 356 16.20 18.78 6.26
N ASN A 357 16.32 17.71 7.03
CA ASN A 357 15.16 17.00 7.58
C ASN A 357 14.29 17.91 8.48
N LEU A 358 14.92 18.68 9.36
CA LEU A 358 14.19 19.61 10.22
C LEU A 358 13.48 20.70 9.42
N ILE A 359 14.13 21.21 8.35
CA ILE A 359 13.53 22.18 7.43
C ILE A 359 12.31 21.55 6.71
N CYS A 360 12.46 20.34 6.17
CA CYS A 360 11.36 19.65 5.49
C CYS A 360 10.19 19.38 6.44
N LEU A 361 10.47 18.99 7.70
CA LEU A 361 9.44 18.76 8.70
C LEU A 361 8.69 20.05 9.06
N LEU A 362 9.42 21.15 9.30
CA LEU A 362 8.81 22.45 9.58
C LEU A 362 7.96 22.95 8.40
N LEU A 363 8.47 22.76 7.17
CA LEU A 363 7.72 23.12 5.97
C LEU A 363 6.44 22.28 5.84
N ALA A 364 6.52 20.97 6.05
CA ALA A 364 5.35 20.10 6.00
C ALA A 364 4.30 20.47 7.05
N LEU A 365 4.73 20.79 8.28
CA LEU A 365 3.84 21.29 9.34
C LEU A 365 3.19 22.63 8.98
N THR A 366 3.96 23.58 8.45
CA THR A 366 3.46 24.91 8.07
C THR A 366 2.44 24.79 6.94
N VAL A 367 2.74 24.00 5.91
CA VAL A 367 1.81 23.73 4.79
C VAL A 367 0.56 23.02 5.29
N GLY A 368 0.72 21.99 6.12
CA GLY A 368 -0.42 21.28 6.73
C GLY A 368 -1.31 22.20 7.55
N LEU A 369 -0.74 23.06 8.40
CA LEU A 369 -1.49 24.03 9.18
C LEU A 369 -2.20 25.05 8.27
N PHE A 370 -1.53 25.56 7.25
CA PHE A 370 -2.15 26.50 6.30
C PHE A 370 -3.35 25.88 5.57
N LEU A 371 -3.22 24.65 5.10
CA LEU A 371 -4.31 23.93 4.44
C LEU A 371 -5.48 23.65 5.40
N SER A 372 -5.22 23.40 6.68
CA SER A 372 -6.28 23.15 7.68
C SER A 372 -7.08 24.39 8.03
N LEU A 373 -6.43 25.55 8.10
CA LEU A 373 -7.09 26.83 8.41
C LEU A 373 -7.99 27.32 7.28
N GLY A 374 -7.74 26.87 6.04
CA GLY A 374 -8.41 27.38 4.84
C GLY A 374 -9.59 26.56 4.32
N ALA A 375 -9.76 25.29 4.68
CA ALA A 375 -10.64 24.44 3.89
C ALA A 375 -11.55 23.45 4.61
N PHE A 376 -11.14 22.78 5.72
CA PHE A 376 -11.95 21.66 6.22
C PHE A 376 -11.78 21.39 7.73
N PRO A 377 -12.87 21.35 8.54
CA PRO A 377 -12.82 20.96 9.97
C PRO A 377 -12.26 19.56 10.23
N VAL A 378 -12.52 18.62 9.32
CA VAL A 378 -12.01 17.24 9.39
C VAL A 378 -10.49 17.18 9.26
N LEU A 379 -9.93 18.05 8.39
CA LEU A 379 -8.48 18.14 8.23
C LEU A 379 -7.81 18.71 9.48
N LEU A 380 -8.47 19.61 10.22
CA LEU A 380 -7.96 20.16 11.46
C LEU A 380 -7.84 19.10 12.56
N SER A 381 -8.84 18.22 12.74
CA SER A 381 -8.78 17.13 13.73
C SER A 381 -7.67 16.11 13.40
N ALA A 382 -7.52 15.76 12.13
CA ALA A 382 -6.43 14.91 11.66
C ALA A 382 -5.05 15.56 11.90
N LEU A 383 -4.92 16.85 11.65
CA LEU A 383 -3.68 17.60 11.90
C LEU A 383 -3.34 17.71 13.39
N LEU A 384 -4.32 17.91 14.25
CA LEU A 384 -4.11 17.91 15.71
C LEU A 384 -3.56 16.56 16.18
N SER A 385 -3.96 15.46 15.56
CA SER A 385 -3.40 14.13 15.82
C SER A 385 -1.96 13.96 15.32
N ILE A 386 -1.55 14.71 14.29
CA ILE A 386 -0.19 14.71 13.74
C ILE A 386 0.75 15.63 14.56
N VAL A 387 0.26 16.63 15.26
CA VAL A 387 1.08 17.58 16.05
C VAL A 387 1.97 16.87 17.08
N PRO A 388 1.50 15.92 17.91
CA PRO A 388 2.35 15.20 18.85
C PRO A 388 3.50 14.46 18.15
N TRP A 389 3.24 13.84 16.99
CA TRP A 389 4.23 13.18 16.16
C TRP A 389 5.28 14.17 15.64
N ALA A 390 4.86 15.32 15.17
CA ALA A 390 5.74 16.36 14.67
C ALA A 390 6.61 16.98 15.78
N VAL A 391 6.03 17.28 16.95
CA VAL A 391 6.78 17.74 18.13
C VAL A 391 7.80 16.71 18.56
N PHE A 392 7.43 15.44 18.60
CA PHE A 392 8.31 14.34 18.92
C PHE A 392 9.50 14.27 17.95
N LEU A 393 9.27 14.34 16.64
CA LEU A 393 10.33 14.35 15.63
C LEU A 393 11.24 15.58 15.72
N ILE A 394 10.71 16.77 16.06
CA ILE A 394 11.50 17.98 16.26
C ILE A 394 12.42 17.81 17.46
N LEU A 395 11.91 17.35 18.58
CA LEU A 395 12.71 17.14 19.80
C LEU A 395 13.83 16.11 19.56
N PHE A 396 13.51 14.95 18.95
CA PHE A 396 14.51 13.93 18.63
C PHE A 396 15.43 14.36 17.49
N GLY A 397 14.95 15.15 16.54
CA GLY A 397 15.77 15.77 15.51
C GLY A 397 16.80 16.74 16.12
N GLY A 398 16.38 17.55 17.11
CA GLY A 398 17.27 18.43 17.89
C GLY A 398 18.34 17.65 18.67
N ALA A 399 17.96 16.54 19.33
CA ALA A 399 18.93 15.65 19.97
C ALA A 399 19.88 15.01 18.95
N SER A 400 19.38 14.63 17.79
CA SER A 400 20.21 14.10 16.69
C SER A 400 21.20 15.14 16.17
N TRP A 401 20.77 16.40 16.07
CA TRP A 401 21.64 17.54 15.74
C TRP A 401 22.75 17.72 16.78
N TYR A 402 22.42 17.64 18.08
CA TYR A 402 23.40 17.70 19.16
C TYR A 402 24.44 16.60 19.02
N TYR A 403 24.03 15.34 18.80
CA TYR A 403 24.97 14.23 18.60
C TYR A 403 25.81 14.40 17.32
N ALA A 404 25.25 14.95 16.26
CA ALA A 404 25.99 15.29 15.05
C ALA A 404 27.07 16.35 15.34
N LYS A 405 26.70 17.42 16.08
CA LYS A 405 27.61 18.49 16.46
C LYS A 405 28.76 17.99 17.40
N THR A 406 28.45 17.06 18.29
CA THR A 406 29.43 16.46 19.22
C THR A 406 30.24 15.31 18.59
N ARG A 407 30.16 15.12 17.27
CA ARG A 407 30.84 14.05 16.51
C ARG A 407 30.55 12.64 17.02
N GLN A 408 29.28 12.36 17.36
CA GLN A 408 28.81 11.04 17.78
C GLN A 408 27.82 10.47 16.78
N PRO A 409 28.20 10.23 15.50
CA PRO A 409 27.26 9.92 14.42
C PRO A 409 26.50 8.60 14.62
N SER A 410 27.10 7.62 15.27
CA SER A 410 26.41 6.35 15.59
C SER A 410 25.28 6.53 16.60
N LYS A 411 25.44 7.42 17.60
CA LYS A 411 24.38 7.75 18.55
C LYS A 411 23.28 8.57 17.87
N MET A 412 23.66 9.48 16.98
CA MET A 412 22.74 10.25 16.16
C MET A 412 21.80 9.33 15.36
N MET A 413 22.35 8.40 14.59
CA MET A 413 21.55 7.49 13.77
C MET A 413 20.66 6.56 14.61
N ARG A 414 21.16 6.07 15.74
CA ARG A 414 20.37 5.26 16.67
C ARG A 414 19.20 6.04 17.24
N ASN A 415 19.44 7.29 17.67
CA ASN A 415 18.41 8.17 18.21
C ASN A 415 17.34 8.48 17.15
N LEU A 416 17.76 8.85 15.93
CA LEU A 416 16.84 9.14 14.83
C LEU A 416 16.02 7.92 14.41
N SER A 417 16.64 6.73 14.36
CA SER A 417 15.94 5.48 14.05
C SER A 417 14.89 5.12 15.11
N ALA A 418 15.24 5.25 16.40
CA ALA A 418 14.31 5.02 17.49
C ALA A 418 13.16 6.05 17.47
N ALA A 419 13.46 7.31 17.22
CA ALA A 419 12.47 8.37 17.09
C ALA A 419 11.49 8.10 15.95
N ALA A 420 11.99 7.72 14.78
CA ALA A 420 11.17 7.41 13.62
C ALA A 420 10.19 6.25 13.89
N MET A 421 10.66 5.18 14.55
CA MET A 421 9.81 4.06 14.93
C MET A 421 8.72 4.45 15.95
N LEU A 422 9.10 5.19 17.00
CA LEU A 422 8.17 5.61 18.04
C LEU A 422 7.14 6.63 17.53
N ALA A 423 7.53 7.49 16.58
CA ALA A 423 6.66 8.51 16.02
C ALA A 423 5.48 7.93 15.20
N LEU A 424 5.59 6.68 14.72
CA LEU A 424 4.48 6.02 14.02
C LEU A 424 3.37 5.55 14.97
N LEU A 425 3.65 5.41 16.27
CA LEU A 425 2.65 4.91 17.22
C LEU A 425 1.36 5.73 17.29
N PRO A 426 1.40 7.07 17.36
CA PRO A 426 0.19 7.88 17.39
C PRO A 426 -0.50 8.01 16.01
N LEU A 427 0.20 7.71 14.90
CA LEU A 427 -0.37 7.86 13.56
C LEU A 427 -1.48 6.86 13.24
N ALA A 428 -1.54 5.72 13.94
CA ALA A 428 -2.65 4.78 13.80
C ALA A 428 -4.00 5.45 14.10
N GLY A 429 -4.09 6.32 15.11
CA GLY A 429 -5.31 7.06 15.44
C GLY A 429 -5.78 8.07 14.37
N VAL A 430 -4.93 8.41 13.39
CA VAL A 430 -5.36 9.23 12.25
C VAL A 430 -6.33 8.44 11.36
N PHE A 431 -6.13 7.15 11.21
CA PHE A 431 -7.03 6.28 10.43
C PHE A 431 -8.39 6.15 11.10
N ASP A 432 -8.46 6.10 12.45
CA ASP A 432 -9.71 6.12 13.20
C ASP A 432 -10.52 7.38 12.88
N LEU A 433 -9.87 8.55 12.95
CA LEU A 433 -10.51 9.85 12.63
C LEU A 433 -10.97 9.93 11.15
N LEU A 434 -10.20 9.37 10.22
CA LEU A 434 -10.60 9.32 8.82
C LEU A 434 -11.80 8.38 8.64
N ALA A 435 -11.80 7.23 9.31
CA ALA A 435 -12.87 6.25 9.24
C ALA A 435 -14.20 6.80 9.80
N GLU A 436 -14.17 7.56 10.89
CA GLU A 436 -15.36 8.24 11.43
C GLU A 436 -16.08 9.11 10.39
N ASN A 437 -15.37 9.61 9.38
CA ASN A 437 -15.92 10.49 8.36
C ASN A 437 -16.25 9.79 7.04
N THR A 438 -15.63 8.66 6.77
CA THR A 438 -15.74 8.02 5.45
C THR A 438 -16.35 6.62 5.50
N SER A 439 -16.25 5.91 6.62
CA SER A 439 -16.75 4.55 6.75
C SER A 439 -18.25 4.49 6.97
N VAL A 440 -18.87 3.45 6.45
CA VAL A 440 -20.27 3.09 6.70
C VAL A 440 -20.39 1.80 7.53
N ARG A 441 -19.36 1.46 8.32
CA ARG A 441 -19.29 0.22 9.12
C ARG A 441 -20.54 0.03 9.97
N GLU A 442 -20.86 0.98 10.82
CA GLU A 442 -21.97 0.89 11.77
C GLU A 442 -23.33 0.81 11.05
N ALA A 443 -23.52 1.62 10.02
CA ALA A 443 -24.71 1.57 9.18
C ALA A 443 -24.82 0.20 8.46
N GLY A 444 -23.71 -0.31 7.93
CA GLY A 444 -23.66 -1.62 7.28
C GLY A 444 -24.00 -2.75 8.23
N LEU A 445 -23.48 -2.75 9.46
CA LEU A 445 -23.80 -3.74 10.49
C LEU A 445 -25.28 -3.68 10.89
N ALA A 446 -25.87 -2.50 11.01
CA ALA A 446 -27.29 -2.34 11.27
C ALA A 446 -28.17 -2.89 10.12
N ILE A 447 -27.75 -2.68 8.86
CA ILE A 447 -28.42 -3.19 7.65
C ILE A 447 -28.24 -4.71 7.54
N GLY A 448 -27.07 -5.24 7.87
CA GLY A 448 -26.74 -6.67 7.78
C GLY A 448 -27.72 -7.55 8.57
N ASN A 449 -28.23 -7.06 9.68
CA ASN A 449 -29.21 -7.75 10.53
C ASN A 449 -30.65 -7.79 9.97
N VAL A 450 -30.90 -7.13 8.85
CA VAL A 450 -32.24 -7.07 8.24
C VAL A 450 -32.32 -8.06 7.08
N ASP A 451 -33.11 -9.12 7.27
CA ASP A 451 -33.35 -10.10 6.21
C ASP A 451 -34.25 -9.51 5.10
N ARG A 452 -34.03 -9.99 3.86
CA ARG A 452 -34.86 -9.68 2.66
C ARG A 452 -35.25 -8.20 2.56
N CYS A 453 -34.29 -7.38 2.15
CA CYS A 453 -34.53 -5.97 1.85
C CYS A 453 -33.88 -5.57 0.52
N VAL A 454 -34.44 -4.55 -0.11
CA VAL A 454 -33.80 -3.83 -1.21
C VAL A 454 -32.95 -2.74 -0.58
N LEU A 455 -31.66 -2.73 -0.88
CA LEU A 455 -30.74 -1.73 -0.37
C LEU A 455 -30.54 -0.66 -1.44
N ALA A 456 -30.64 0.61 -1.07
CA ALA A 456 -30.38 1.73 -1.95
C ALA A 456 -29.42 2.73 -1.29
N GLN A 457 -28.59 3.40 -2.10
CA GLN A 457 -27.70 4.48 -1.69
C GLN A 457 -28.11 5.76 -2.42
N TYR A 458 -28.34 6.86 -1.69
CA TYR A 458 -28.82 8.12 -2.22
C TYR A 458 -27.74 9.20 -2.22
N VAL A 459 -27.45 9.74 -3.43
CA VAL A 459 -26.44 10.80 -3.65
C VAL A 459 -25.05 10.44 -3.09
N MET A 460 -24.81 9.18 -2.82
CA MET A 460 -23.54 8.63 -2.36
C MET A 460 -23.28 7.28 -3.00
N ASN A 461 -22.00 6.92 -3.05
CA ASN A 461 -21.57 5.59 -3.49
C ASN A 461 -20.49 5.10 -2.53
N ARG A 462 -20.88 4.24 -1.61
CA ARG A 462 -20.04 3.67 -0.54
C ARG A 462 -19.85 2.18 -0.80
N PRO A 463 -18.81 1.78 -1.54
CA PRO A 463 -18.60 0.38 -1.90
C PRO A 463 -18.42 -0.54 -0.68
N SER A 464 -17.87 -0.06 0.43
CA SER A 464 -17.70 -0.85 1.66
C SER A 464 -19.02 -1.35 2.24
N LEU A 465 -20.16 -0.78 1.84
CA LEU A 465 -21.47 -1.27 2.23
C LEU A 465 -21.69 -2.73 1.82
N PHE A 466 -21.17 -3.14 0.66
CA PHE A 466 -21.25 -4.55 0.23
C PHE A 466 -20.41 -5.46 1.16
N PHE A 467 -19.22 -5.03 1.56
CA PHE A 467 -18.37 -5.79 2.50
C PHE A 467 -19.10 -6.10 3.81
N TYR A 468 -19.80 -5.11 4.37
CA TYR A 468 -20.50 -5.26 5.66
C TYR A 468 -21.86 -5.97 5.53
N THR A 469 -22.50 -5.97 4.36
CA THR A 469 -23.87 -6.48 4.22
C THR A 469 -24.00 -7.71 3.32
N LEU A 470 -23.05 -7.92 2.41
CA LEU A 470 -23.10 -8.89 1.30
C LEU A 470 -24.36 -8.71 0.42
N LYS A 471 -24.92 -7.51 0.40
CA LYS A 471 -26.12 -7.18 -0.37
C LYS A 471 -25.78 -6.20 -1.48
N ASP A 472 -26.34 -6.46 -2.66
CA ASP A 472 -26.29 -5.50 -3.77
C ASP A 472 -27.06 -4.24 -3.38
N SER A 473 -26.57 -3.08 -3.79
CA SER A 473 -27.24 -1.80 -3.58
C SER A 473 -27.57 -1.10 -4.90
N ILE A 474 -28.75 -0.50 -4.96
CA ILE A 474 -29.20 0.35 -6.05
C ILE A 474 -28.63 1.75 -5.80
N LEU A 475 -27.98 2.33 -6.81
CA LEU A 475 -27.47 3.69 -6.75
C LEU A 475 -28.56 4.66 -7.23
N VAL A 476 -28.91 5.66 -6.41
CA VAL A 476 -29.92 6.67 -6.75
C VAL A 476 -29.25 8.05 -6.73
N ASN A 477 -29.28 8.74 -7.86
CA ASN A 477 -28.61 10.04 -8.04
C ASN A 477 -27.13 10.06 -7.56
N SER A 478 -26.49 8.91 -7.57
CA SER A 478 -25.18 8.70 -6.96
C SER A 478 -24.06 8.85 -7.98
N PRO A 479 -22.85 9.28 -7.56
CA PRO A 479 -21.70 9.40 -8.46
C PRO A 479 -21.26 8.01 -8.94
N LEU A 480 -20.88 7.93 -10.21
CA LEU A 480 -20.27 6.73 -10.80
C LEU A 480 -18.81 6.60 -10.31
N MET A 481 -18.38 5.36 -10.13
CA MET A 481 -16.98 5.06 -9.79
C MET A 481 -16.21 4.57 -11.01
N PRO A 482 -14.97 5.00 -11.18
CA PRO A 482 -14.13 4.53 -12.28
C PRO A 482 -13.80 3.03 -12.11
N GLY A 483 -13.65 2.34 -13.24
CA GLY A 483 -13.25 0.93 -13.28
C GLY A 483 -14.40 -0.07 -13.21
N PHE A 484 -15.62 0.34 -12.93
CA PHE A 484 -16.80 -0.51 -13.00
C PHE A 484 -17.47 -0.43 -14.39
N ALA A 485 -17.85 -1.58 -14.93
CA ALA A 485 -18.67 -1.64 -16.12
C ALA A 485 -20.15 -1.53 -15.74
N GLU A 486 -20.90 -0.76 -16.53
CA GLU A 486 -22.37 -0.77 -16.48
C GLU A 486 -22.98 -0.42 -15.11
N GLN A 487 -22.36 0.52 -14.36
CA GLN A 487 -23.01 1.06 -13.17
C GLN A 487 -24.32 1.75 -13.58
N LYS A 488 -25.42 1.21 -13.08
CA LYS A 488 -26.75 1.77 -13.32
C LYS A 488 -27.09 2.72 -12.17
N VAL A 489 -27.41 3.96 -12.50
CA VAL A 489 -27.89 4.95 -11.53
C VAL A 489 -29.34 5.23 -11.83
N GLU A 490 -30.18 5.00 -10.84
CA GLU A 490 -31.60 5.29 -10.88
C GLU A 490 -31.89 6.73 -10.45
N ASN A 491 -33.10 7.21 -10.71
CA ASN A 491 -33.57 8.54 -10.32
C ASN A 491 -34.57 8.47 -9.15
N ASP A 492 -34.99 9.63 -8.67
CA ASP A 492 -36.00 9.73 -7.58
C ASP A 492 -37.32 9.02 -7.91
N THR A 493 -37.76 9.03 -9.18
CA THR A 493 -38.98 8.35 -9.58
C THR A 493 -38.86 6.84 -9.36
N ALA A 494 -37.73 6.24 -9.71
CA ALA A 494 -37.49 4.82 -9.46
C ALA A 494 -37.43 4.51 -7.96
N LEU A 495 -36.82 5.41 -7.16
CA LEU A 495 -36.78 5.29 -5.70
C LEU A 495 -38.19 5.33 -5.11
N HIS A 496 -39.07 6.23 -5.57
CA HIS A 496 -40.47 6.32 -5.12
C HIS A 496 -41.24 5.03 -5.43
N LEU A 497 -41.08 4.49 -6.63
CA LEU A 497 -41.73 3.21 -7.01
C LEU A 497 -41.25 2.04 -6.13
N LEU A 498 -39.96 1.99 -5.81
CA LEU A 498 -39.42 0.99 -4.89
C LEU A 498 -39.96 1.19 -3.46
N TRP A 499 -40.06 2.45 -2.99
CA TRP A 499 -40.50 2.79 -1.64
C TRP A 499 -41.98 2.43 -1.41
N GLU A 500 -42.85 2.61 -2.41
CA GLU A 500 -44.27 2.24 -2.40
C GLU A 500 -44.49 0.74 -2.58
N GLY A 501 -43.45 0.03 -2.98
CA GLY A 501 -43.54 -1.40 -3.27
C GLY A 501 -43.78 -2.27 -2.03
N LYS A 502 -44.00 -3.57 -2.28
CA LYS A 502 -44.26 -4.55 -1.21
C LYS A 502 -42.99 -4.97 -0.45
N GLU A 503 -41.84 -4.66 -0.97
CA GLU A 503 -40.55 -5.05 -0.35
C GLU A 503 -40.11 -4.01 0.69
N ARG A 504 -39.29 -4.47 1.65
CA ARG A 504 -38.63 -3.56 2.57
C ARG A 504 -37.49 -2.87 1.84
N VAL A 505 -37.49 -1.55 1.83
CA VAL A 505 -36.43 -0.74 1.27
C VAL A 505 -35.62 -0.13 2.42
N LEU A 506 -34.30 -0.26 2.35
CA LEU A 506 -33.34 0.42 3.23
C LEU A 506 -32.56 1.42 2.40
N LEU A 507 -32.67 2.69 2.77
CA LEU A 507 -32.02 3.81 2.07
C LEU A 507 -30.89 4.36 2.91
N LEU A 508 -29.65 4.24 2.43
CA LEU A 508 -28.49 4.90 3.01
C LEU A 508 -28.40 6.32 2.46
N VAL A 509 -28.40 7.32 3.34
CA VAL A 509 -28.36 8.74 2.98
C VAL A 509 -27.44 9.49 3.91
N GLY A 510 -26.77 10.56 3.43
CA GLY A 510 -26.00 11.47 4.28
C GLY A 510 -26.93 12.38 5.09
N SER A 511 -26.64 12.64 6.35
CA SER A 511 -27.45 13.45 7.24
C SER A 511 -27.64 14.91 6.78
N GLU A 512 -26.66 15.46 6.05
CA GLU A 512 -26.72 16.81 5.49
C GLU A 512 -27.47 16.87 4.16
N GLN A 513 -27.83 15.72 3.58
CA GLN A 513 -28.49 15.67 2.29
C GLN A 513 -29.99 15.72 2.45
N GLN A 514 -30.58 16.81 2.01
CA GLN A 514 -32.02 16.87 1.82
C GLN A 514 -32.39 15.96 0.63
N LEU A 515 -33.36 15.08 0.85
CA LEU A 515 -33.97 14.36 -0.26
C LEU A 515 -34.53 15.39 -1.25
N LEU A 516 -34.16 15.27 -2.53
CA LEU A 516 -34.63 16.20 -3.58
C LEU A 516 -36.15 16.19 -3.71
N ALA A 517 -36.78 15.05 -3.39
CA ALA A 517 -38.23 14.91 -3.29
C ALA A 517 -38.59 14.16 -1.99
N PRO A 518 -39.66 14.59 -1.27
CA PRO A 518 -40.11 13.87 -0.08
C PRO A 518 -40.54 12.45 -0.42
N LEU A 519 -40.20 11.48 0.43
CA LEU A 519 -40.59 10.10 0.27
C LEU A 519 -42.13 9.98 0.46
N PRO A 520 -42.81 9.12 -0.33
CA PRO A 520 -44.27 9.11 -0.40
C PRO A 520 -45.00 8.48 0.80
N GLN A 521 -44.27 7.81 1.73
CA GLN A 521 -44.86 7.12 2.89
C GLN A 521 -44.08 7.44 4.18
N GLU A 522 -44.57 6.93 5.32
CA GLU A 522 -43.85 7.04 6.60
C GLU A 522 -42.40 6.57 6.47
N VAL A 523 -41.50 7.41 6.97
CA VAL A 523 -40.06 7.14 7.00
C VAL A 523 -39.70 6.70 8.42
N ASN A 524 -39.15 5.52 8.55
CA ASN A 524 -38.64 5.00 9.80
C ASN A 524 -37.11 5.08 9.79
N VAL A 525 -36.51 5.69 10.81
CA VAL A 525 -35.06 5.71 10.97
C VAL A 525 -34.62 4.41 11.62
N LEU A 526 -33.82 3.61 10.91
CA LEU A 526 -33.23 2.38 11.43
C LEU A 526 -31.91 2.66 12.17
N TYR A 527 -31.13 3.58 11.65
CA TYR A 527 -29.82 3.97 12.19
C TYR A 527 -29.54 5.44 11.89
N ASP A 528 -28.97 6.15 12.86
CA ASP A 528 -28.53 7.54 12.71
C ASP A 528 -27.23 7.74 13.49
N ALA A 529 -26.14 8.06 12.78
CA ALA A 529 -24.83 8.41 13.33
C ALA A 529 -24.51 9.90 13.17
N GLY A 530 -25.49 10.74 12.86
CA GLY A 530 -25.32 12.18 12.63
C GLY A 530 -24.64 12.53 11.28
N LYS A 531 -23.92 11.61 10.63
CA LYS A 531 -23.28 11.81 9.32
C LYS A 531 -23.93 10.96 8.22
N VAL A 532 -24.37 9.78 8.59
CA VAL A 532 -25.03 8.81 7.69
C VAL A 532 -26.25 8.27 8.42
N MET A 533 -27.36 8.23 7.74
CA MET A 533 -28.62 7.65 8.24
C MET A 533 -29.06 6.48 7.35
N VAL A 534 -29.72 5.51 7.97
CA VAL A 534 -30.42 4.43 7.28
C VAL A 534 -31.91 4.60 7.50
N LEU A 535 -32.62 4.87 6.43
CA LEU A 535 -34.06 5.05 6.42
C LEU A 535 -34.76 3.77 5.91
N SER A 536 -35.95 3.49 6.42
CA SER A 536 -36.75 2.34 6.00
C SER A 536 -38.20 2.72 5.74
N ASN A 537 -38.81 2.15 4.69
CA ASN A 537 -40.24 2.26 4.40
C ASN A 537 -41.12 1.43 5.34
N ARG A 538 -40.52 0.63 6.25
CA ARG A 538 -41.24 -0.20 7.23
C ARG A 538 -40.61 -0.10 8.59
N LYS A 539 -41.42 -0.27 9.64
CA LYS A 539 -40.92 -0.29 11.00
C LYS A 539 -39.84 -1.37 11.19
N PRO A 540 -38.77 -1.11 11.92
CA PRO A 540 -37.73 -2.10 12.21
C PRO A 540 -38.36 -3.31 12.92
N PRO A 541 -37.84 -4.54 12.69
CA PRO A 541 -38.30 -5.71 13.43
C PRO A 541 -37.99 -5.52 14.91
N LEU A 542 -38.90 -5.98 15.78
CA LEU A 542 -38.86 -5.83 17.24
C LEU A 542 -37.61 -6.48 17.92
N HIS A 543 -36.74 -7.16 17.18
CA HIS A 543 -35.56 -7.88 17.67
C HIS A 543 -34.24 -7.37 17.09
N ALA A 544 -34.15 -6.08 16.75
CA ALA A 544 -32.87 -5.47 16.33
C ALA A 544 -31.95 -5.15 17.55
N ASP A 545 -31.96 -6.03 18.58
CA ASP A 545 -31.07 -5.90 19.72
C ASP A 545 -29.71 -6.52 19.42
N ALA A 546 -28.70 -5.69 19.46
CA ALA A 546 -27.25 -5.89 19.39
C ALA A 546 -26.69 -6.36 18.01
N PRO A 547 -25.66 -5.69 17.50
CA PRO A 547 -24.99 -6.13 16.27
C PRO A 547 -24.38 -7.52 16.49
N ARG A 548 -24.76 -8.51 15.66
CA ARG A 548 -24.03 -9.79 15.63
C ARG A 548 -22.63 -9.50 15.08
N PRO A 549 -21.57 -10.01 15.72
CA PRO A 549 -20.25 -9.93 15.14
C PRO A 549 -20.24 -10.62 13.77
N ALA A 550 -19.55 -10.08 12.81
CA ALA A 550 -19.47 -10.58 11.43
C ALA A 550 -19.03 -12.06 11.31
N SER A 551 -18.46 -12.62 12.38
CA SER A 551 -18.05 -14.03 12.49
C SER A 551 -19.21 -15.04 12.63
N SER A 552 -20.48 -14.60 12.72
CA SER A 552 -21.65 -15.49 12.90
C SER A 552 -22.60 -15.50 11.69
N VAL A 553 -22.15 -15.08 10.51
CA VAL A 553 -22.92 -15.27 9.28
C VAL A 553 -22.79 -16.73 8.87
N ASP A 554 -23.81 -17.54 9.18
CA ASP A 554 -23.98 -18.87 8.61
C ASP A 554 -24.10 -18.72 7.08
N ILE A 555 -23.03 -19.05 6.38
CA ILE A 555 -22.95 -18.97 4.91
C ILE A 555 -23.67 -20.20 4.37
N GLU A 556 -24.97 -20.10 4.10
CA GLU A 556 -25.63 -21.05 3.20
C GLU A 556 -25.13 -20.78 1.76
N PRO A 557 -24.57 -21.78 1.09
CA PRO A 557 -24.14 -21.61 -0.30
C PRO A 557 -25.35 -21.34 -1.18
N ALA A 558 -25.28 -20.26 -1.97
CA ALA A 558 -26.29 -19.97 -2.99
C ALA A 558 -26.32 -21.11 -4.02
N GLU A 559 -27.53 -21.59 -4.33
CA GLU A 559 -27.73 -22.57 -5.40
C GLU A 559 -27.16 -22.05 -6.74
N PRO A 560 -26.46 -22.90 -7.49
CA PRO A 560 -25.87 -22.50 -8.77
C PRO A 560 -26.99 -22.29 -9.82
N TYR A 561 -27.02 -21.08 -10.42
CA TYR A 561 -27.78 -20.78 -11.63
C TYR A 561 -26.94 -21.01 -12.87
#